data_2a1df7ca3ea8545b5e88e22783c13f84
#
_entry.id   2a1df7ca3ea8545b5e88e22783c13f84
#
_cell.length_a   1.000
_cell.length_b   1.000
_cell.length_c   1.000
_cell.angle_alpha   90.00
_cell.angle_beta   90.00
_cell.angle_gamma   90.00
#
_symmetry.space_group_name_H-M   'P 1'
#
loop_
_entity.id
_entity.type
_entity.pdbx_description
1 polymer ?
#
loop_
_entity_poly.entity_id
_entity_poly.type
_entity_poly.pdbx_seq_one_letter_code
_entity_poly.pdbx_strand_id
1 'polypeptide(L)'
;MAKVYGIDLGTTYSVISTLDDNGMPEVIANQDEGSDLLASAVYFQNGADPVVGEVAKNQKDIEPERVVEFVKRYIGKPNAPTYEFDGVKYDPITISSLILKRMKAYADAQGHDVKNV
;
A
#
# COMPACT_ATOMS: atom_id res chain seq x y z
N MET A 1 -11.79 17.21 -17.84
CA MET A 1 -10.39 16.82 -17.84
C MET A 1 -10.14 15.74 -16.80
N ALA A 2 -9.44 14.69 -17.19
CA ALA A 2 -9.08 13.65 -16.23
C ALA A 2 -8.07 14.21 -15.22
N LYS A 3 -8.26 13.89 -13.94
CA LYS A 3 -7.30 14.24 -12.91
C LYS A 3 -6.08 13.34 -13.00
N VAL A 4 -4.94 13.86 -12.61
CA VAL A 4 -3.68 13.13 -12.50
C VAL A 4 -3.43 12.84 -11.04
N TYR A 5 -2.98 11.62 -10.77
CA TYR A 5 -2.67 11.17 -9.41
C TYR A 5 -1.21 10.80 -9.31
N GLY A 6 -0.59 11.15 -8.21
CA GLY A 6 0.79 10.77 -7.91
C GLY A 6 0.82 9.80 -6.75
N ILE A 7 1.67 8.79 -6.86
CA ILE A 7 1.90 7.83 -5.79
C ILE A 7 3.37 7.82 -5.44
N ASP A 8 3.66 7.98 -4.15
CA ASP A 8 4.99 7.74 -3.60
C ASP A 8 4.94 6.42 -2.82
N LEU A 9 5.47 5.37 -3.42
CA LEU A 9 5.57 4.06 -2.80
C LEU A 9 6.85 4.03 -1.97
N GLY A 10 6.75 4.45 -0.72
CA GLY A 10 7.88 4.51 0.19
C GLY A 10 8.21 3.18 0.83
N THR A 11 9.41 3.09 1.41
CA THR A 11 9.86 1.88 2.12
C THR A 11 9.02 1.62 3.38
N THR A 12 8.71 2.69 4.12
CA THR A 12 7.97 2.58 5.39
C THR A 12 6.54 3.07 5.26
N TYR A 13 6.33 4.17 4.55
CA TYR A 13 5.01 4.76 4.32
C TYR A 13 4.83 5.12 2.85
N SER A 14 3.60 5.05 2.39
CA SER A 14 3.21 5.42 1.03
C SER A 14 2.16 6.53 1.07
N VAL A 15 2.11 7.32 0.00
CA VAL A 15 1.22 8.48 -0.11
C VAL A 15 0.61 8.50 -1.51
N ILE A 16 -0.68 8.85 -1.59
CA ILE A 16 -1.33 9.16 -2.87
C ILE A 16 -1.79 10.61 -2.84
N SER A 17 -1.58 11.32 -3.94
CA SER A 17 -1.93 12.74 -4.07
C SER A 17 -2.53 13.04 -5.43
N THR A 18 -3.17 14.19 -5.51
CA THR A 18 -3.71 14.73 -6.75
C THR A 18 -3.48 16.24 -6.78
N LEU A 19 -3.96 16.91 -7.81
CA LEU A 19 -3.94 18.38 -7.89
C LEU A 19 -5.33 18.90 -7.56
N ASP A 20 -5.40 19.97 -6.78
CA ASP A 20 -6.66 20.66 -6.53
C ASP A 20 -7.06 21.54 -7.74
N ASP A 21 -8.17 22.26 -7.63
CA ASP A 21 -8.68 23.10 -8.71
C ASP A 21 -7.73 24.25 -9.09
N ASN A 22 -6.81 24.60 -8.20
CA ASN A 22 -5.78 25.62 -8.42
C ASN A 22 -4.45 25.05 -8.92
N GLY A 23 -4.40 23.73 -9.18
CA GLY A 23 -3.19 23.06 -9.62
C GLY A 23 -2.18 22.79 -8.52
N MET A 24 -2.55 22.93 -7.26
CA MET A 24 -1.68 22.66 -6.12
C MET A 24 -1.78 21.20 -5.67
N PRO A 25 -0.66 20.59 -5.26
CA PRO A 25 -0.69 19.21 -4.74
C PRO A 25 -1.58 19.09 -3.51
N GLU A 26 -2.37 18.03 -3.49
CA GLU A 26 -3.28 17.72 -2.38
C GLU A 26 -3.16 16.24 -2.06
N VAL A 27 -2.82 15.91 -0.81
CA VAL A 27 -2.74 14.53 -0.36
C VAL A 27 -4.14 13.98 -0.16
N ILE A 28 -4.39 12.78 -0.67
CA ILE A 28 -5.62 12.06 -0.42
C ILE A 28 -5.44 11.30 0.90
N ALA A 29 -6.20 11.70 1.92
CA ALA A 29 -6.04 11.13 3.26
C ALA A 29 -6.52 9.68 3.33
N ASN A 30 -5.85 8.88 4.15
CA ASN A 30 -6.31 7.57 4.55
C ASN A 30 -7.30 7.76 5.71
N GLN A 31 -8.56 7.97 5.38
CA GLN A 31 -9.60 8.29 6.37
C GLN A 31 -9.87 7.15 7.34
N ASP A 32 -9.69 5.91 6.90
CA ASP A 32 -9.92 4.74 7.74
C ASP A 32 -8.96 4.70 8.94
N GLU A 33 -7.78 5.26 8.77
CA GLU A 33 -6.75 5.27 9.81
C GLU A 33 -6.49 6.68 10.37
N GLY A 34 -7.20 7.69 9.86
CA GLY A 34 -7.05 9.07 10.31
C GLY A 34 -5.68 9.67 10.02
N SER A 35 -5.07 9.29 8.91
CA SER A 35 -3.71 9.68 8.54
C SER A 35 -3.63 10.06 7.07
N ASP A 36 -2.65 10.90 6.71
CA ASP A 36 -2.32 11.16 5.31
C ASP A 36 -1.45 10.05 4.70
N LEU A 37 -0.94 9.16 5.54
CA LEU A 37 -0.01 8.11 5.14
C LEU A 37 -0.63 6.74 5.24
N LEU A 38 -0.18 5.84 4.37
CA LEU A 38 -0.47 4.41 4.47
C LEU A 38 0.83 3.69 4.83
N ALA A 39 0.85 2.95 5.92
CA ALA A 39 2.01 2.15 6.26
C ALA A 39 2.23 1.10 5.16
N SER A 40 3.48 1.01 4.67
CA SER A 40 3.87 0.08 3.59
C SER A 40 4.10 -1.32 4.18
N ALA A 41 3.08 -1.86 4.84
CA ALA A 41 3.11 -3.15 5.52
C ALA A 41 1.89 -3.97 5.12
N VAL A 42 2.09 -5.27 4.95
CA VAL A 42 1.03 -6.22 4.60
C VAL A 42 1.05 -7.37 5.58
N TYR A 43 -0.10 -7.64 6.18
CA TYR A 43 -0.31 -8.76 7.08
C TYR A 43 -1.10 -9.85 6.36
N PHE A 44 -0.49 -11.03 6.24
CA PHE A 44 -1.11 -12.19 5.59
C PHE A 44 -1.78 -13.05 6.65
N GLN A 45 -3.02 -12.70 6.94
CA GLN A 45 -3.78 -13.43 7.95
C GLN A 45 -4.25 -14.79 7.45
N ASN A 46 -4.37 -15.73 8.37
CA ASN A 46 -4.76 -17.10 8.04
C ASN A 46 -6.25 -17.16 7.67
N GLY A 47 -6.55 -17.66 6.47
CA GLY A 47 -7.92 -17.89 6.04
C GLY A 47 -8.72 -16.65 5.64
N ALA A 48 -8.06 -15.51 5.44
CA ALA A 48 -8.73 -14.27 5.05
C ALA A 48 -7.82 -13.44 4.15
N ASP A 49 -8.39 -12.38 3.55
CA ASP A 49 -7.64 -11.50 2.67
C ASP A 49 -6.52 -10.76 3.41
N PRO A 50 -5.40 -10.45 2.73
CA PRO A 50 -4.33 -9.67 3.34
C PRO A 50 -4.81 -8.28 3.77
N VAL A 51 -4.27 -7.82 4.89
CA VAL A 51 -4.53 -6.48 5.43
C VAL A 51 -3.33 -5.59 5.18
N VAL A 52 -3.57 -4.38 4.70
CA VAL A 52 -2.52 -3.41 4.38
C VAL A 52 -2.66 -2.18 5.28
N GLY A 53 -1.56 -1.68 5.80
CA GLY A 53 -1.52 -0.42 6.52
C GLY A 53 -1.08 -0.56 7.97
N GLU A 54 -1.52 0.36 8.82
CA GLU A 54 -1.10 0.45 10.22
C GLU A 54 -1.51 -0.78 11.03
N VAL A 55 -2.68 -1.35 10.76
CA VAL A 55 -3.11 -2.60 11.40
C VAL A 55 -2.12 -3.72 11.11
N ALA A 56 -1.67 -3.83 9.85
CA ALA A 56 -0.66 -4.80 9.46
C ALA A 56 0.66 -4.56 10.19
N LYS A 57 1.09 -3.32 10.27
CA LYS A 57 2.32 -2.95 10.96
C LYS A 57 2.27 -3.31 12.44
N ASN A 58 1.13 -3.10 13.08
CA ASN A 58 0.94 -3.42 14.49
C ASN A 58 0.92 -4.93 14.75
N GLN A 59 0.50 -5.74 13.77
CA GLN A 59 0.52 -7.20 13.89
C GLN A 59 1.93 -7.77 13.91
N LYS A 60 2.94 -6.99 13.54
CA LYS A 60 4.34 -7.42 13.58
C LYS A 60 4.77 -7.83 14.99
N ASP A 61 4.21 -7.22 16.02
CA ASP A 61 4.53 -7.53 17.41
C ASP A 61 3.91 -8.86 17.87
N ILE A 62 2.86 -9.33 17.17
CA ILE A 62 2.11 -10.53 17.53
C ILE A 62 2.47 -11.70 16.62
N GLU A 63 2.44 -11.47 15.30
CA GLU A 63 2.74 -12.49 14.27
C GLU A 63 3.74 -11.96 13.27
N PRO A 64 5.01 -11.71 13.69
CA PRO A 64 5.99 -11.10 12.80
C PRO A 64 6.27 -11.92 11.53
N GLU A 65 6.11 -13.23 11.58
CA GLU A 65 6.33 -14.13 10.45
C GLU A 65 5.28 -13.94 9.34
N ARG A 66 4.16 -13.27 9.62
CA ARG A 66 3.09 -13.04 8.66
C ARG A 66 2.99 -11.58 8.21
N VAL A 67 3.92 -10.73 8.62
CA VAL A 67 3.94 -9.31 8.25
C VAL A 67 5.13 -9.04 7.33
N VAL A 68 4.86 -8.45 6.17
CA VAL A 68 5.91 -8.05 5.22
C VAL A 68 6.01 -6.54 5.21
N GLU A 69 7.23 -6.05 5.47
CA GLU A 69 7.58 -4.63 5.42
C GLU A 69 8.79 -4.42 4.50
N PHE A 70 9.03 -3.17 4.13
CA PHE A 70 10.24 -2.76 3.40
C PHE A 70 10.41 -3.45 2.05
N VAL A 71 9.31 -3.90 1.45
CA VAL A 71 9.34 -4.66 0.20
C VAL A 71 9.94 -3.86 -0.96
N LYS A 72 9.83 -2.53 -0.91
CA LYS A 72 10.40 -1.65 -1.94
C LYS A 72 11.90 -1.87 -2.14
N ARG A 73 12.61 -2.25 -1.08
CA ARG A 73 14.07 -2.49 -1.13
C ARG A 73 14.44 -3.62 -2.09
N TYR A 74 13.50 -4.51 -2.37
CA TYR A 74 13.75 -5.73 -3.15
C TYR A 74 13.18 -5.68 -4.57
N ILE A 75 12.42 -4.65 -4.92
CA ILE A 75 11.84 -4.52 -6.25
C ILE A 75 12.96 -4.38 -7.26
N GLY A 76 12.95 -5.25 -8.28
CA GLY A 76 13.95 -5.24 -9.34
C GLY A 76 15.32 -5.82 -8.95
N LYS A 77 15.45 -6.37 -7.76
CA LYS A 77 16.72 -6.98 -7.32
C LYS A 77 16.77 -8.45 -7.73
N PRO A 78 17.94 -8.95 -8.23
CA PRO A 78 18.05 -10.34 -8.70
C PRO A 78 17.83 -11.38 -7.59
N ASN A 79 18.15 -11.04 -6.35
CA ASN A 79 18.04 -11.94 -5.20
C ASN A 79 16.88 -11.55 -4.28
N ALA A 80 15.81 -11.01 -4.85
CA ALA A 80 14.64 -10.63 -4.08
C ALA A 80 14.00 -11.86 -3.40
N PRO A 81 13.59 -11.73 -2.13
CA PRO A 81 12.96 -12.85 -1.44
C PRO A 81 11.60 -13.19 -2.04
N THR A 82 11.21 -14.46 -1.94
CA THR A 82 9.84 -14.90 -2.20
C THR A 82 9.21 -15.22 -0.86
N TYR A 83 8.01 -14.73 -0.66
CA TYR A 83 7.23 -14.96 0.57
C TYR A 83 6.17 -16.01 0.28
N GLU A 84 5.96 -16.93 1.21
CA GLU A 84 4.93 -17.96 1.06
C GLU A 84 4.04 -17.97 2.29
N PHE A 85 2.72 -17.85 2.07
CA PHE A 85 1.71 -17.89 3.12
C PHE A 85 0.57 -18.79 2.68
N ASP A 86 0.31 -19.81 3.49
CA ASP A 86 -0.80 -20.76 3.28
C ASP A 86 -0.78 -21.39 1.88
N GLY A 87 0.42 -21.72 1.39
CA GLY A 87 0.62 -22.35 0.09
C GLY A 87 0.66 -21.41 -1.11
N VAL A 88 0.51 -20.12 -0.90
CA VAL A 88 0.55 -19.11 -1.97
C VAL A 88 1.87 -18.33 -1.89
N LYS A 89 2.53 -18.19 -3.03
CA LYS A 89 3.81 -17.47 -3.14
C LYS A 89 3.58 -16.03 -3.60
N TYR A 90 4.31 -15.11 -2.97
CA TYR A 90 4.26 -13.68 -3.29
C TYR A 90 5.67 -13.16 -3.52
N ASP A 91 5.87 -12.42 -4.61
CA ASP A 91 7.11 -11.68 -4.83
C ASP A 91 6.95 -10.21 -4.40
N PRO A 92 8.04 -9.43 -4.35
CA PRO A 92 7.94 -8.02 -3.94
C PRO A 92 7.00 -7.19 -4.82
N ILE A 93 6.91 -7.49 -6.11
CA ILE A 93 6.01 -6.75 -7.02
C ILE A 93 4.56 -7.02 -6.65
N THR A 94 4.21 -8.29 -6.43
CA THR A 94 2.84 -8.66 -6.03
C THR A 94 2.45 -8.01 -4.71
N ILE A 95 3.35 -8.04 -3.72
CA ILE A 95 3.10 -7.42 -2.42
C ILE A 95 2.95 -5.90 -2.56
N SER A 96 3.79 -5.26 -3.37
CA SER A 96 3.67 -3.82 -3.63
C SER A 96 2.34 -3.47 -4.29
N SER A 97 1.84 -4.34 -5.16
CA SER A 97 0.53 -4.14 -5.80
C SER A 97 -0.62 -4.13 -4.78
N LEU A 98 -0.51 -4.89 -3.70
CA LEU A 98 -1.51 -4.87 -2.63
C LEU A 98 -1.55 -3.51 -1.93
N ILE A 99 -0.39 -2.91 -1.72
CA ILE A 99 -0.29 -1.56 -1.14
C ILE A 99 -0.93 -0.53 -2.07
N LEU A 100 -0.62 -0.61 -3.37
CA LEU A 100 -1.20 0.28 -4.38
C LEU A 100 -2.72 0.14 -4.45
N LYS A 101 -3.22 -1.08 -4.42
CA LYS A 101 -4.66 -1.36 -4.43
C LYS A 101 -5.37 -0.76 -3.21
N ARG A 102 -4.72 -0.80 -2.05
CA ARG A 102 -5.30 -0.22 -0.85
C ARG A 102 -5.42 1.31 -0.97
N MET A 103 -4.39 1.97 -1.51
CA MET A 103 -4.46 3.42 -1.75
C MET A 103 -5.54 3.77 -2.76
N LYS A 104 -5.64 3.00 -3.85
CA LYS A 104 -6.70 3.20 -4.83
C LYS A 104 -8.07 3.03 -4.18
N ALA A 105 -8.23 2.04 -3.32
CA ALA A 105 -9.51 1.76 -2.67
C ALA A 105 -9.98 2.93 -1.81
N TYR A 106 -9.11 3.49 -0.96
CA TYR A 106 -9.56 4.60 -0.13
C TYR A 106 -9.71 5.91 -0.91
N ALA A 107 -8.97 6.08 -1.99
CA ALA A 107 -9.16 7.22 -2.88
C ALA A 107 -10.50 7.11 -3.62
N ASP A 108 -10.82 5.94 -4.15
CA ASP A 108 -12.11 5.69 -4.82
C ASP A 108 -13.28 5.92 -3.86
N ALA A 109 -13.14 5.51 -2.60
CA ALA A 109 -14.17 5.69 -1.58
C ALA A 109 -14.45 7.16 -1.29
N GLN A 110 -13.50 8.05 -1.57
CA GLN A 110 -13.65 9.50 -1.40
C GLN A 110 -14.09 10.21 -2.68
N GLY A 111 -14.50 9.47 -3.69
CA GLY A 111 -15.02 10.03 -4.93
C GLY A 111 -13.97 10.29 -6.02
N HIS A 112 -12.73 9.88 -5.79
CA HIS A 112 -11.69 9.97 -6.82
C HIS A 112 -11.82 8.81 -7.80
N ASP A 113 -11.38 9.04 -9.03
CA ASP A 113 -11.34 8.02 -10.07
C ASP A 113 -9.90 7.87 -10.52
N VAL A 114 -9.16 7.00 -9.85
CA VAL A 114 -7.72 6.87 -10.05
C VAL A 114 -7.42 6.04 -11.30
N LYS A 115 -7.14 6.70 -12.40
CA LYS A 115 -6.81 6.07 -13.69
C LYS A 115 -5.42 6.46 -14.19
N ASN A 116 -5.04 7.73 -14.02
CA ASN A 116 -3.75 8.26 -14.49
C ASN A 116 -2.85 8.49 -13.29
N VAL A 117 -1.87 7.64 -13.13
CA VAL A 117 -0.95 7.67 -11.99
C VAL A 117 0.48 7.89 -12.44
#